data_5a4878668592fe9461e94b2dba7e93fa
#
_entry.id   5a4878668592fe9461e94b2dba7e93fa
#
_cell.length_a   1.000
_cell.length_b   1.000
_cell.length_c   1.000
_cell.angle_alpha   90.00
_cell.angle_beta   90.00
_cell.angle_gamma   90.00
#
_symmetry.space_group_name_H-M   'P 1'
#
loop_
_entity.id
_entity.type
_entity.pdbx_description
1 polymer ?
#
loop_
_entity_poly.entity_id
_entity_poly.type
_entity_poly.pdbx_seq_one_letter_code
_entity_poly.pdbx_strand_id
1 'polypeptide(L)'
;MNESLADLNVDGKIKTSSDYMPYIHSLKKNTIKGHCHMSIFGANTANSEFEFLTGTSMAFLPPRSVAYNSLVHTELANFTTTLKQQNYGYNKAVHPYYGRGWNREVVYPLLGFDDFISMEDIPESKLDFIRAKYMSDEGDFKLLKEYYEGYRAKNQSNPFYLFNVTMQNHGGFDAAKQGDIDRPVKITDSKLKDDQAELFLNLMKKSDDASRI
;
A
#
# COMPACT_ATOMS: atom_id res chain seq x y z
N MET A 1 -2.95 -2.47 -1.03
CA MET A 1 -1.67 -2.36 -1.80
C MET A 1 -0.63 -1.74 -0.88
N ASN A 2 0.47 -2.42 -0.59
CA ASN A 2 1.49 -1.91 0.32
C ASN A 2 2.57 -1.19 -0.50
N GLU A 3 2.78 0.10 -0.21
CA GLU A 3 3.74 0.96 -0.91
C GLU A 3 5.16 0.40 -0.79
N SER A 4 5.84 0.29 -1.92
CA SER A 4 7.25 -0.15 -2.02
C SER A 4 7.59 -1.46 -1.27
N LEU A 5 6.60 -2.31 -0.98
CA LEU A 5 6.84 -3.60 -0.33
C LEU A 5 7.59 -4.54 -1.29
N ALA A 6 8.78 -4.95 -0.93
CA ALA A 6 9.58 -5.89 -1.72
C ALA A 6 10.38 -6.82 -0.83
N ASP A 7 10.39 -8.10 -1.18
CA ASP A 7 11.29 -9.09 -0.59
C ASP A 7 12.58 -9.18 -1.42
N LEU A 8 13.62 -8.52 -0.95
CA LEU A 8 14.91 -8.47 -1.65
C LEU A 8 15.62 -9.83 -1.71
N ASN A 9 15.17 -10.84 -0.95
CA ASN A 9 15.73 -12.20 -1.05
C ASN A 9 15.23 -12.96 -2.27
N VAL A 10 14.15 -12.51 -2.89
CA VAL A 10 13.58 -13.15 -4.09
C VAL A 10 14.48 -12.88 -5.31
N ASP A 11 14.90 -11.63 -5.49
CA ASP A 11 15.67 -11.18 -6.65
C ASP A 11 17.18 -11.10 -6.38
N GLY A 12 17.58 -11.13 -5.13
CA GLY A 12 18.96 -11.00 -4.71
C GLY A 12 19.29 -11.84 -3.47
N LYS A 13 20.59 -12.08 -3.26
CA LYS A 13 21.08 -12.78 -2.07
C LYS A 13 21.61 -11.78 -1.06
N ILE A 14 20.71 -10.95 -0.50
CA ILE A 14 21.10 -10.05 0.58
C ILE A 14 21.22 -10.85 1.88
N LYS A 15 22.37 -10.74 2.55
CA LYS A 15 22.59 -11.37 3.85
C LYS A 15 22.28 -10.38 4.96
N THR A 16 21.37 -10.76 5.84
CA THR A 16 20.92 -9.94 6.97
C THR A 16 21.16 -10.64 8.30
N SER A 17 21.24 -9.88 9.39
CA SER A 17 21.42 -10.42 10.75
C SER A 17 20.23 -11.26 11.23
N SER A 18 19.04 -11.00 10.70
CA SER A 18 17.81 -11.75 10.97
C SER A 18 16.87 -11.60 9.78
N ASP A 19 15.85 -12.47 9.71
CA ASP A 19 14.76 -12.34 8.75
C ASP A 19 14.00 -11.02 8.98
N TYR A 20 13.81 -10.23 7.94
CA TYR A 20 13.10 -8.95 7.99
C TYR A 20 11.61 -9.05 7.62
N MET A 21 11.14 -10.23 7.20
CA MET A 21 9.72 -10.49 6.90
C MET A 21 9.26 -11.85 7.47
N PRO A 22 9.54 -12.16 8.75
CA PRO A 22 9.34 -13.50 9.30
C PRO A 22 7.87 -13.92 9.33
N TYR A 23 6.93 -13.00 9.49
CA TYR A 23 5.52 -13.32 9.48
C TYR A 23 5.05 -13.71 8.08
N ILE A 24 5.30 -12.87 7.09
CA ILE A 24 4.92 -13.13 5.70
C ILE A 24 5.59 -14.42 5.20
N HIS A 25 6.87 -14.63 5.54
CA HIS A 25 7.57 -15.87 5.17
C HIS A 25 6.97 -17.10 5.83
N SER A 26 6.45 -16.98 7.06
CA SER A 26 5.86 -18.10 7.80
C SER A 26 4.48 -18.52 7.29
N LEU A 27 3.77 -17.69 6.55
CA LEU A 27 2.42 -17.98 6.07
C LEU A 27 2.43 -19.18 5.11
N LYS A 28 1.68 -20.24 5.43
CA LYS A 28 1.62 -21.50 4.67
C LYS A 28 0.20 -22.02 4.45
N LYS A 29 -0.72 -21.73 5.38
CA LYS A 29 -2.11 -22.21 5.33
C LYS A 29 -3.04 -21.06 4.94
N ASN A 30 -4.05 -21.37 4.13
CA ASN A 30 -5.03 -20.38 3.67
C ASN A 30 -4.37 -19.14 3.03
N THR A 31 -3.28 -19.37 2.31
CA THR A 31 -2.44 -18.30 1.77
C THR A 31 -2.07 -18.62 0.34
N ILE A 32 -2.25 -17.66 -0.55
CA ILE A 32 -1.71 -17.70 -1.91
C ILE A 32 -0.54 -16.72 -1.96
N LYS A 33 0.62 -17.18 -2.39
CA LYS A 33 1.83 -16.38 -2.58
C LYS A 33 2.27 -16.44 -4.03
N GLY A 34 2.81 -15.33 -4.52
CA GLY A 34 3.34 -15.25 -5.86
C GLY A 34 4.25 -14.04 -6.02
N HIS A 35 4.94 -13.96 -7.14
CA HIS A 35 5.71 -12.78 -7.52
C HIS A 35 4.85 -11.91 -8.43
N CYS A 36 4.70 -10.64 -8.08
CA CYS A 36 4.03 -9.66 -8.91
C CYS A 36 5.09 -8.88 -9.69
N HIS A 37 5.12 -9.08 -11.01
CA HIS A 37 5.96 -8.30 -11.91
C HIS A 37 5.25 -6.99 -12.23
N MET A 38 5.67 -5.92 -11.54
CA MET A 38 5.10 -4.60 -11.77
C MET A 38 5.64 -4.03 -13.08
N SER A 39 4.75 -3.56 -13.95
CA SER A 39 5.12 -2.94 -15.23
C SER A 39 5.67 -1.52 -15.05
N ILE A 40 5.39 -0.90 -13.90
CA ILE A 40 5.77 0.48 -13.59
C ILE A 40 7.14 0.49 -12.93
N PHE A 41 8.10 1.09 -13.60
CA PHE A 41 9.46 1.24 -13.07
C PHE A 41 9.56 2.51 -12.22
N GLY A 42 9.68 2.33 -10.92
CA GLY A 42 9.91 3.39 -9.92
C GLY A 42 8.83 4.47 -9.88
N ALA A 43 8.43 4.90 -8.68
CA ALA A 43 7.40 5.92 -8.46
C ALA A 43 6.05 5.64 -9.20
N ASN A 44 5.20 6.66 -9.35
CA ASN A 44 3.91 6.57 -10.06
C ASN A 44 2.97 5.47 -9.53
N THR A 45 2.82 5.36 -8.23
CA THR A 45 1.93 4.40 -7.56
C THR A 45 0.52 4.38 -8.16
N ALA A 46 0.00 5.54 -8.55
CA ALA A 46 -1.29 5.68 -9.24
C ALA A 46 -1.41 4.84 -10.52
N ASN A 47 -0.31 4.62 -11.25
CA ASN A 47 -0.33 3.77 -12.42
C ASN A 47 -0.44 2.28 -12.05
N SER A 48 0.23 1.85 -10.97
CA SER A 48 0.08 0.50 -10.44
C SER A 48 -1.33 0.25 -9.90
N GLU A 49 -1.92 1.26 -9.23
CA GLU A 49 -3.31 1.23 -8.79
C GLU A 49 -4.27 1.10 -9.99
N PHE A 50 -4.05 1.90 -11.04
CA PHE A 50 -4.84 1.87 -12.25
C PHE A 50 -4.79 0.49 -12.92
N GLU A 51 -3.59 -0.08 -13.11
CA GLU A 51 -3.45 -1.43 -13.67
C GLU A 51 -4.16 -2.49 -12.82
N PHE A 52 -4.02 -2.43 -11.51
CA PHE A 52 -4.69 -3.37 -10.60
C PHE A 52 -6.22 -3.24 -10.67
N LEU A 53 -6.73 -2.02 -10.62
CA LEU A 53 -8.18 -1.79 -10.57
C LEU A 53 -8.87 -2.03 -11.92
N THR A 54 -8.22 -1.69 -13.03
CA THR A 54 -8.84 -1.75 -14.37
C THR A 54 -8.45 -2.97 -15.18
N GLY A 55 -7.34 -3.64 -14.83
CA GLY A 55 -6.75 -4.69 -15.65
C GLY A 55 -6.10 -4.16 -16.95
N THR A 56 -5.96 -2.86 -17.11
CA THR A 56 -5.41 -2.20 -18.30
C THR A 56 -3.94 -1.89 -18.11
N SER A 57 -3.08 -2.34 -19.01
CA SER A 57 -1.64 -2.09 -18.91
C SER A 57 -1.25 -0.68 -19.34
N MET A 58 -0.39 -0.03 -18.55
CA MET A 58 0.25 1.24 -18.89
C MET A 58 1.22 1.13 -20.06
N ALA A 59 1.61 -0.08 -20.48
CA ALA A 59 2.54 -0.30 -21.60
C ALA A 59 2.03 0.24 -22.95
N PHE A 60 0.72 0.43 -23.07
CA PHE A 60 0.08 0.97 -24.29
C PHE A 60 -0.08 2.48 -24.28
N LEU A 61 0.39 3.16 -23.25
CA LEU A 61 0.26 4.60 -23.11
C LEU A 61 1.57 5.33 -23.40
N PRO A 62 1.52 6.62 -23.77
CA PRO A 62 2.72 7.40 -23.96
C PRO A 62 3.64 7.35 -22.74
N PRO A 63 4.97 7.30 -22.92
CA PRO A 63 5.91 7.32 -21.81
C PRO A 63 5.63 8.49 -20.84
N ARG A 64 5.77 8.23 -19.55
CA ARG A 64 5.51 9.19 -18.46
C ARG A 64 4.04 9.59 -18.26
N SER A 65 3.09 8.93 -18.91
CA SER A 65 1.67 9.12 -18.61
C SER A 65 1.37 8.74 -17.16
N VAL A 66 0.50 9.51 -16.54
CA VAL A 66 -0.13 9.17 -15.26
C VAL A 66 -1.62 8.98 -15.53
N ALA A 67 -2.08 7.73 -15.43
CA ALA A 67 -3.44 7.34 -15.82
C ALA A 67 -4.52 8.19 -15.13
N TYR A 68 -4.37 8.46 -13.86
CA TYR A 68 -5.30 9.25 -13.08
C TYR A 68 -5.42 10.71 -13.52
N ASN A 69 -4.37 11.25 -14.11
CA ASN A 69 -4.37 12.63 -14.62
C ASN A 69 -4.79 12.74 -16.09
N SER A 70 -4.59 11.67 -16.87
CA SER A 70 -4.70 11.75 -18.32
C SER A 70 -5.79 10.87 -18.94
N LEU A 71 -6.32 9.88 -18.23
CA LEU A 71 -7.26 8.90 -18.77
C LEU A 71 -8.57 8.81 -18.01
N VAL A 72 -8.55 8.92 -16.67
CA VAL A 72 -9.75 8.72 -15.87
C VAL A 72 -10.50 10.04 -15.74
N HIS A 73 -11.36 10.31 -16.69
CA HIS A 73 -12.23 11.50 -16.74
C HIS A 73 -13.71 11.17 -16.67
N THR A 74 -14.06 9.88 -16.79
CA THR A 74 -15.42 9.34 -16.72
C THR A 74 -15.39 8.01 -15.98
N GLU A 75 -16.55 7.50 -15.64
CA GLU A 75 -16.69 6.16 -15.09
C GLU A 75 -16.08 5.12 -16.03
N LEU A 76 -15.31 4.20 -15.46
CA LEU A 76 -14.68 3.08 -16.18
C LEU A 76 -15.14 1.75 -15.57
N ALA A 77 -15.38 0.77 -16.45
CA ALA A 77 -15.53 -0.61 -16.00
C ALA A 77 -14.20 -1.07 -15.36
N ASN A 78 -14.29 -1.61 -14.14
CA ASN A 78 -13.12 -1.96 -13.35
C ASN A 78 -13.46 -3.01 -12.27
N PHE A 79 -12.50 -3.40 -11.46
CA PHE A 79 -12.68 -4.38 -10.41
C PHE A 79 -13.76 -3.97 -9.40
N THR A 80 -13.79 -2.71 -8.97
CA THR A 80 -14.77 -2.18 -8.00
C THR A 80 -16.19 -2.25 -8.56
N THR A 81 -16.41 -1.82 -9.81
CA THR A 81 -17.72 -1.91 -10.46
C THR A 81 -18.17 -3.35 -10.67
N THR A 82 -17.24 -4.28 -10.94
CA THR A 82 -17.54 -5.72 -11.02
C THR A 82 -17.99 -6.28 -9.67
N LEU A 83 -17.35 -5.88 -8.57
CA LEU A 83 -17.75 -6.28 -7.23
C LEU A 83 -19.15 -5.77 -6.87
N LYS A 84 -19.48 -4.54 -7.24
CA LYS A 84 -20.86 -4.00 -7.06
C LYS A 84 -21.91 -4.86 -7.77
N GLN A 85 -21.61 -5.33 -8.98
CA GLN A 85 -22.51 -6.25 -9.71
C GLN A 85 -22.66 -7.62 -9.03
N GLN A 86 -21.71 -7.99 -8.17
CA GLN A 86 -21.72 -9.19 -7.35
C GLN A 86 -22.28 -8.98 -5.94
N ASN A 87 -23.04 -7.91 -5.72
CA ASN A 87 -23.69 -7.55 -4.45
C ASN A 87 -22.72 -7.22 -3.31
N TYR A 88 -21.52 -6.72 -3.61
CA TYR A 88 -20.73 -6.05 -2.59
C TYR A 88 -21.45 -4.78 -2.17
N GLY A 89 -21.86 -4.74 -0.91
CA GLY A 89 -22.76 -3.70 -0.41
C GLY A 89 -22.09 -2.35 -0.21
N TYR A 90 -20.76 -2.32 -0.13
CA TYR A 90 -20.01 -1.08 0.08
C TYR A 90 -18.55 -1.24 -0.31
N ASN A 91 -18.01 -0.26 -1.03
CA ASN A 91 -16.64 -0.26 -1.51
C ASN A 91 -15.94 1.01 -1.03
N LYS A 92 -14.96 0.84 -0.13
CA LYS A 92 -14.22 1.95 0.48
C LYS A 92 -12.77 1.95 0.03
N ALA A 93 -12.25 3.12 -0.36
CA ALA A 93 -10.83 3.35 -0.53
C ALA A 93 -10.23 4.08 0.67
N VAL A 94 -9.01 3.73 1.06
CA VAL A 94 -8.26 4.39 2.13
C VAL A 94 -6.84 4.66 1.67
N HIS A 95 -6.37 5.89 1.87
CA HIS A 95 -4.98 6.27 1.60
C HIS A 95 -4.52 7.28 2.65
N PRO A 96 -3.66 6.89 3.62
CA PRO A 96 -3.27 7.75 4.73
C PRO A 96 -2.25 8.82 4.28
N TYR A 97 -2.59 9.55 3.22
CA TYR A 97 -1.86 10.68 2.68
C TYR A 97 -2.85 11.66 2.01
N TYR A 98 -2.35 12.78 1.46
CA TYR A 98 -3.20 13.82 0.88
C TYR A 98 -4.08 13.30 -0.26
N GLY A 99 -5.40 13.51 -0.15
CA GLY A 99 -6.41 13.01 -1.09
C GLY A 99 -6.20 13.50 -2.52
N ARG A 100 -5.75 14.76 -2.68
CA ARG A 100 -5.41 15.33 -3.99
C ARG A 100 -4.17 14.69 -4.64
N GLY A 101 -3.38 13.93 -3.86
CA GLY A 101 -2.21 13.22 -4.40
C GLY A 101 -2.62 12.28 -5.53
N TRP A 102 -2.04 12.46 -6.72
CA TRP A 102 -2.42 11.74 -7.94
C TRP A 102 -3.90 11.89 -8.33
N ASN A 103 -4.57 12.97 -7.90
CA ASN A 103 -5.98 13.24 -8.22
C ASN A 103 -6.97 12.17 -7.70
N ARG A 104 -6.62 11.43 -6.63
CA ARG A 104 -7.42 10.30 -6.12
C ARG A 104 -8.83 10.72 -5.69
N GLU A 105 -8.98 11.90 -5.09
CA GLU A 105 -10.28 12.44 -4.65
C GLU A 105 -11.29 12.56 -5.80
N VAL A 106 -10.82 12.77 -7.03
CA VAL A 106 -11.67 12.81 -8.23
C VAL A 106 -11.81 11.43 -8.87
N VAL A 107 -10.71 10.68 -8.90
CA VAL A 107 -10.64 9.41 -9.65
C VAL A 107 -11.32 8.26 -8.93
N TYR A 108 -11.21 8.12 -7.62
CA TYR A 108 -11.80 6.98 -6.92
C TYR A 108 -13.33 6.92 -7.01
N PRO A 109 -14.09 8.03 -6.91
CA PRO A 109 -15.51 8.02 -7.23
C PRO A 109 -15.82 7.53 -8.64
N LEU A 110 -15.04 7.96 -9.66
CA LEU A 110 -15.18 7.50 -11.05
C LEU A 110 -14.84 6.01 -11.24
N LEU A 111 -14.00 5.46 -10.38
CA LEU A 111 -13.72 4.03 -10.31
C LEU A 111 -14.71 3.25 -9.43
N GLY A 112 -15.80 3.89 -9.00
CA GLY A 112 -16.90 3.22 -8.31
C GLY A 112 -16.72 3.01 -6.82
N PHE A 113 -15.76 3.65 -6.16
CA PHE A 113 -15.72 3.65 -4.70
C PHE A 113 -16.85 4.51 -4.14
N ASP A 114 -17.53 4.01 -3.10
CA ASP A 114 -18.62 4.72 -2.43
C ASP A 114 -18.09 5.76 -1.46
N ASP A 115 -16.86 5.57 -0.98
CA ASP A 115 -16.20 6.46 -0.03
C ASP A 115 -14.68 6.39 -0.21
N PHE A 116 -14.03 7.53 -0.02
CA PHE A 116 -12.58 7.65 -0.01
C PHE A 116 -12.13 8.39 1.24
N ILE A 117 -11.29 7.75 2.03
CA ILE A 117 -10.68 8.31 3.23
C ILE A 117 -9.24 8.65 2.93
N SER A 118 -8.94 9.92 2.97
CA SER A 118 -7.59 10.48 2.89
C SER A 118 -7.06 10.83 4.28
N MET A 119 -5.80 11.27 4.38
CA MET A 119 -5.22 11.70 5.64
C MET A 119 -6.01 12.84 6.29
N GLU A 120 -6.60 13.71 5.48
CA GLU A 120 -7.41 14.86 5.93
C GLU A 120 -8.70 14.43 6.64
N ASP A 121 -9.19 13.22 6.37
CA ASP A 121 -10.41 12.67 6.95
C ASP A 121 -10.13 11.83 8.21
N ILE A 122 -8.88 11.48 8.47
CA ILE A 122 -8.47 10.68 9.61
C ILE A 122 -8.33 11.59 10.83
N PRO A 123 -9.00 11.30 11.97
CA PRO A 123 -8.82 12.06 13.20
C PRO A 123 -7.34 12.13 13.61
N GLU A 124 -6.86 13.29 14.01
CA GLU A 124 -5.46 13.51 14.39
C GLU A 124 -4.98 12.51 15.46
N SER A 125 -5.85 12.14 16.40
CA SER A 125 -5.56 11.15 17.44
C SER A 125 -5.31 9.73 16.92
N LYS A 126 -5.61 9.45 15.65
CA LYS A 126 -5.36 8.17 14.98
C LYS A 126 -4.20 8.20 13.99
N LEU A 127 -3.63 9.38 13.76
CA LEU A 127 -2.48 9.54 12.89
C LEU A 127 -1.21 9.11 13.63
N ASP A 128 -0.71 7.94 13.29
CA ASP A 128 0.53 7.36 13.83
C ASP A 128 1.66 7.53 12.81
N PHE A 129 2.40 8.63 12.92
CA PHE A 129 3.48 8.94 11.98
C PHE A 129 4.78 8.27 12.39
N ILE A 130 5.37 7.53 11.47
CA ILE A 130 6.68 6.90 11.65
C ILE A 130 7.81 7.68 10.97
N ARG A 131 7.48 8.39 9.89
CA ARG A 131 8.43 9.15 9.07
C ARG A 131 7.82 10.49 8.69
N ALA A 132 8.25 11.57 9.33
CA ALA A 132 7.73 12.91 9.06
C ALA A 132 6.18 12.93 8.97
N LYS A 133 5.62 12.79 7.78
CA LYS A 133 4.19 12.81 7.48
C LYS A 133 3.66 11.46 6.94
N TYR A 134 4.42 10.39 7.04
CA TYR A 134 3.99 9.08 6.59
C TYR A 134 3.45 8.28 7.76
N MET A 135 2.18 7.91 7.67
CA MET A 135 1.51 7.07 8.65
C MET A 135 2.15 5.68 8.66
N SER A 136 2.31 5.10 9.85
CA SER A 136 2.79 3.74 9.99
C SER A 136 1.80 2.74 9.42
N ASP A 137 2.28 1.61 8.90
CA ASP A 137 1.40 0.52 8.47
C ASP A 137 0.63 -0.07 9.65
N GLU A 138 1.19 -0.02 10.86
CA GLU A 138 0.50 -0.44 12.08
C GLU A 138 -0.73 0.42 12.36
N GLY A 139 -0.58 1.74 12.33
CA GLY A 139 -1.70 2.68 12.51
C GLY A 139 -2.73 2.56 11.40
N ASP A 140 -2.27 2.44 10.15
CA ASP A 140 -3.12 2.27 8.98
C ASP A 140 -3.95 0.96 9.09
N PHE A 141 -3.33 -0.17 9.39
CA PHE A 141 -4.05 -1.46 9.49
C PHE A 141 -5.02 -1.50 10.68
N LYS A 142 -4.70 -0.85 11.80
CA LYS A 142 -5.67 -0.66 12.89
C LYS A 142 -6.91 0.11 12.41
N LEU A 143 -6.70 1.16 11.64
CA LEU A 143 -7.79 1.95 11.06
C LEU A 143 -8.63 1.10 10.08
N LEU A 144 -8.01 0.31 9.21
CA LEU A 144 -8.71 -0.60 8.30
C LEU A 144 -9.57 -1.62 9.07
N LYS A 145 -9.02 -2.18 10.14
CA LYS A 145 -9.76 -3.11 11.02
C LYS A 145 -10.97 -2.46 11.65
N GLU A 146 -10.84 -1.23 12.14
CA GLU A 146 -11.98 -0.48 12.69
C GLU A 146 -13.08 -0.25 11.63
N TYR A 147 -12.72 0.09 10.40
CA TYR A 147 -13.69 0.25 9.30
C TYR A 147 -14.40 -1.06 8.99
N TYR A 148 -13.65 -2.16 8.95
CA TYR A 148 -14.22 -3.49 8.73
C TYR A 148 -15.18 -3.88 9.88
N GLU A 149 -14.76 -3.75 11.12
CA GLU A 149 -15.57 -4.08 12.30
C GLU A 149 -16.82 -3.18 12.38
N GLY A 150 -16.67 -1.89 12.13
CA GLY A 150 -17.78 -0.95 12.09
C GLY A 150 -18.81 -1.25 10.99
N TYR A 151 -18.34 -1.72 9.83
CA TYR A 151 -19.23 -2.18 8.77
C TYR A 151 -19.98 -3.44 9.21
N ARG A 152 -19.27 -4.44 9.75
CA ARG A 152 -19.86 -5.71 10.20
C ARG A 152 -20.87 -5.51 11.32
N ALA A 153 -20.62 -4.62 12.25
CA ALA A 153 -21.52 -4.32 13.37
C ALA A 153 -22.88 -3.73 12.93
N LYS A 154 -22.94 -3.11 11.76
CA LYS A 154 -24.17 -2.51 11.19
C LYS A 154 -25.06 -3.50 10.42
N ASN A 155 -25.00 -4.78 10.72
CA ASN A 155 -25.76 -5.88 10.11
C ASN A 155 -25.47 -6.18 8.66
N GLN A 156 -24.31 -5.99 8.27
CA GLN A 156 -24.01 -6.18 6.87
C GLN A 156 -23.73 -7.67 6.59
N SER A 157 -24.71 -8.34 6.03
CA SER A 157 -24.55 -9.69 5.49
C SER A 157 -23.80 -9.68 4.14
N ASN A 158 -23.86 -8.55 3.44
CA ASN A 158 -23.21 -8.38 2.16
C ASN A 158 -21.69 -8.29 2.33
N PRO A 159 -20.90 -8.78 1.37
CA PRO A 159 -19.47 -8.59 1.38
C PRO A 159 -19.12 -7.11 1.28
N PHE A 160 -17.95 -6.76 1.80
CA PHE A 160 -17.39 -5.42 1.86
C PHE A 160 -16.04 -5.40 1.15
N TYR A 161 -15.82 -4.42 0.30
CA TYR A 161 -14.53 -4.22 -0.37
C TYR A 161 -13.81 -3.03 0.24
N LEU A 162 -12.61 -3.27 0.72
CA LEU A 162 -11.73 -2.26 1.29
C LEU A 162 -10.42 -2.26 0.51
N PHE A 163 -10.18 -1.19 -0.23
CA PHE A 163 -8.96 -0.96 -0.98
C PHE A 163 -8.08 0.01 -0.22
N ASN A 164 -6.87 -0.38 0.06
CA ASN A 164 -5.92 0.47 0.78
C ASN A 164 -4.60 0.61 0.01
N VAL A 165 -4.03 1.81 0.06
CA VAL A 165 -2.68 2.11 -0.41
C VAL A 165 -1.91 2.74 0.72
N THR A 166 -0.94 2.02 1.28
CA THR A 166 -0.16 2.46 2.44
C THR A 166 0.85 3.57 2.08
N MET A 167 1.47 4.18 3.09
CA MET A 167 2.47 5.24 2.89
C MET A 167 3.79 5.03 3.63
N GLN A 168 3.86 4.14 4.61
CA GLN A 168 5.04 3.96 5.46
C GLN A 168 6.34 3.84 4.65
N ASN A 169 6.31 3.03 3.61
CA ASN A 169 7.49 2.65 2.83
C ASN A 169 7.73 3.54 1.60
N HIS A 170 7.00 4.64 1.45
CA HIS A 170 7.21 5.56 0.33
C HIS A 170 8.67 6.00 0.22
N GLY A 171 9.18 6.11 -1.00
CA GLY A 171 10.57 6.39 -1.30
C GLY A 171 11.16 7.62 -0.60
N GLY A 172 12.47 7.78 -0.72
CA GLY A 172 13.24 8.80 0.00
C GLY A 172 13.85 8.21 1.28
N PHE A 173 14.62 7.13 1.16
CA PHE A 173 15.24 6.42 2.30
C PHE A 173 16.49 7.10 2.85
N ASP A 174 16.59 8.43 2.80
CA ASP A 174 17.69 9.19 3.40
C ASP A 174 17.61 9.08 4.94
N ALA A 175 18.48 8.25 5.48
CA ALA A 175 18.51 7.94 6.91
C ALA A 175 18.67 9.17 7.81
N ALA A 176 19.39 10.20 7.34
CA ALA A 176 19.58 11.43 8.10
C ALA A 176 18.31 12.28 8.23
N LYS A 177 17.33 12.07 7.34
CA LYS A 177 16.09 12.85 7.27
C LYS A 177 14.87 12.11 7.81
N GLN A 178 15.01 10.84 8.24
CA GLN A 178 13.87 9.98 8.56
C GLN A 178 13.57 9.81 10.05
N GLY A 179 14.24 10.58 10.91
CA GLY A 179 14.09 10.45 12.36
C GLY A 179 14.76 9.19 12.92
N ASP A 180 14.51 8.92 14.19
CA ASP A 180 15.11 7.79 14.91
C ASP A 180 14.27 6.51 14.74
N ILE A 181 14.45 5.85 13.60
CA ILE A 181 13.81 4.54 13.34
C ILE A 181 14.74 3.45 13.86
N ASP A 182 14.23 2.65 14.80
CA ASP A 182 14.95 1.47 15.28
C ASP A 182 15.27 0.51 14.14
N ARG A 183 16.53 0.04 14.05
CA ARG A 183 17.06 -0.77 12.96
C ARG A 183 17.72 -2.04 13.47
N PRO A 184 16.95 -2.98 14.00
CA PRO A 184 17.47 -4.26 14.51
C PRO A 184 18.03 -5.16 13.40
N VAL A 185 17.49 -5.05 12.18
CA VAL A 185 17.99 -5.82 11.04
C VAL A 185 19.19 -5.11 10.42
N LYS A 186 20.33 -5.81 10.32
CA LYS A 186 21.57 -5.31 9.74
C LYS A 186 21.94 -6.08 8.49
N ILE A 187 22.51 -5.41 7.50
CA ILE A 187 23.15 -6.06 6.36
C ILE A 187 24.51 -6.60 6.84
N THR A 188 24.71 -7.91 6.70
CA THR A 188 25.95 -8.57 7.12
C THR A 188 26.98 -8.72 6.01
N ASP A 189 26.58 -8.55 4.75
CA ASP A 189 27.51 -8.50 3.63
C ASP A 189 28.14 -7.10 3.53
N SER A 190 29.45 -7.03 3.81
CA SER A 190 30.19 -5.75 3.82
C SER A 190 30.23 -5.03 2.46
N LYS A 191 30.04 -5.76 1.36
CA LYS A 191 30.03 -5.19 0.00
C LYS A 191 28.71 -4.49 -0.33
N LEU A 192 27.64 -4.84 0.39
CA LEU A 192 26.28 -4.33 0.18
C LEU A 192 25.82 -3.44 1.34
N LYS A 193 26.68 -3.16 2.30
CA LYS A 193 26.31 -2.36 3.47
C LYS A 193 26.06 -0.91 3.05
N ASP A 194 24.80 -0.52 3.20
CA ASP A 194 24.27 0.81 2.86
C ASP A 194 23.19 1.21 3.85
N ASP A 195 23.27 2.43 4.37
CA ASP A 195 22.33 2.93 5.38
C ASP A 195 20.90 3.06 4.86
N GLN A 196 20.72 3.38 3.57
CA GLN A 196 19.40 3.48 2.96
C GLN A 196 18.78 2.09 2.80
N ALA A 197 19.57 1.11 2.39
CA ALA A 197 19.15 -0.28 2.28
C ALA A 197 18.80 -0.87 3.66
N GLU A 198 19.58 -0.59 4.71
CA GLU A 198 19.24 -1.02 6.07
C GLU A 198 17.95 -0.35 6.56
N LEU A 199 17.74 0.94 6.28
CA LEU A 199 16.50 1.63 6.61
C LEU A 199 15.32 0.96 5.90
N PHE A 200 15.45 0.69 4.59
CA PHE A 200 14.40 0.01 3.82
C PHE A 200 14.04 -1.35 4.44
N LEU A 201 15.02 -2.20 4.75
CA LEU A 201 14.78 -3.51 5.36
C LEU A 201 14.05 -3.42 6.71
N ASN A 202 14.38 -2.41 7.51
CA ASN A 202 13.71 -2.22 8.80
C ASN A 202 12.30 -1.63 8.67
N LEU A 203 12.01 -0.88 7.62
CA LEU A 203 10.65 -0.50 7.26
C LEU A 203 9.84 -1.72 6.78
N MET A 204 10.44 -2.62 5.98
CA MET A 204 9.81 -3.90 5.62
C MET A 204 9.49 -4.74 6.86
N LYS A 205 10.42 -4.78 7.84
CA LYS A 205 10.19 -5.46 9.11
C LYS A 205 8.97 -4.90 9.85
N LYS A 206 8.82 -3.59 9.89
CA LYS A 206 7.66 -2.95 10.52
C LYS A 206 6.35 -3.24 9.78
N SER A 207 6.37 -3.27 8.44
CA SER A 207 5.20 -3.69 7.65
C SER A 207 4.83 -5.16 7.88
N ASP A 208 5.84 -6.05 7.99
CA ASP A 208 5.64 -7.45 8.33
C ASP A 208 5.00 -7.62 9.70
N ASP A 209 5.48 -6.88 10.71
CA ASP A 209 4.92 -6.91 12.06
C ASP A 209 3.48 -6.38 12.07
N ALA A 210 3.20 -5.29 11.36
CA ALA A 210 1.86 -4.71 11.22
C ALA A 210 0.87 -5.69 10.55
N SER A 211 1.35 -6.54 9.64
CA SER A 211 0.52 -7.53 8.94
C SER A 211 -0.10 -8.61 9.85
N ARG A 212 0.21 -8.60 11.16
CA ARG A 212 -0.37 -9.50 12.16
C ARG A 212 -1.68 -8.99 12.78
N ILE A 213 -2.05 -7.72 12.55
CA ILE A 213 -3.23 -7.05 13.08
C ILE A 213 -4.52 -7.63 12.47
#